data_92bc8305e48e90580919076fc8e70dd1
#
_entry.id   92bc8305e48e90580919076fc8e70dd1
#
_cell.length_a   1.000
_cell.length_b   1.000
_cell.length_c   1.000
_cell.angle_alpha   90.00
_cell.angle_beta   90.00
_cell.angle_gamma   90.00
#
_symmetry.space_group_name_H-M   'P 1'
#
loop_
_entity.id
_entity.type
_entity.pdbx_description
1 polymer ?
#
loop_
_entity_poly.entity_id
_entity_poly.type
_entity_poly.pdbx_seq_one_letter_code
_entity_poly.pdbx_strand_id
1 'polypeptide(L)'
;MEKVKNQYAKAYEVVGLTGITPYEKAKLYFDALFNLYKNKDVNGYVKAMETYFGKMESNLRSADYGKAAQNLYMAAGKSLKAKDHEVAIKWAEKALAQEDAVMDRVNYMVMIGDSYRELKNYGKAREYYNQAFAETLRLENMEMPQAMLQGAIKQKLSTLELLEK
;
A
#
# COMPACT_ATOMS: atom_id res chain seq x y z
N MET A 1 -9.30 -30.34 2.29
CA MET A 1 -8.70 -29.04 2.67
C MET A 1 -8.69 -28.84 4.19
N GLU A 2 -9.75 -29.08 4.91
CA GLU A 2 -9.83 -28.95 6.38
C GLU A 2 -8.80 -29.79 7.14
N LYS A 3 -8.55 -31.02 6.69
CA LYS A 3 -7.56 -31.91 7.29
C LYS A 3 -6.14 -31.36 7.22
N VAL A 4 -5.77 -30.73 6.10
CA VAL A 4 -4.44 -30.09 5.90
C VAL A 4 -4.32 -28.85 6.79
N LYS A 5 -5.37 -28.04 6.90
CA LYS A 5 -5.44 -26.88 7.78
C LYS A 5 -5.20 -27.27 9.25
N ASN A 6 -5.85 -28.34 9.71
CA ASN A 6 -5.71 -28.83 11.08
C ASN A 6 -4.32 -29.39 11.36
N GLN A 7 -3.66 -30.02 10.38
CA GLN A 7 -2.29 -30.49 10.51
C GLN A 7 -1.27 -29.35 10.66
N TYR A 8 -1.43 -28.26 9.90
CA TYR A 8 -0.58 -27.07 10.04
C TYR A 8 -0.80 -26.38 11.38
N ALA A 9 -2.05 -26.23 11.83
CA ALA A 9 -2.35 -25.62 13.13
C ALA A 9 -1.67 -26.41 14.27
N LYS A 10 -1.78 -27.75 14.26
CA LYS A 10 -1.10 -28.62 15.25
C LYS A 10 0.43 -28.52 15.18
N ALA A 11 1.00 -28.46 13.99
CA ALA A 11 2.45 -28.29 13.83
C ALA A 11 2.94 -26.97 14.44
N TYR A 12 2.19 -25.89 14.27
CA TYR A 12 2.50 -24.59 14.87
C TYR A 12 2.38 -24.61 16.40
N GLU A 13 1.38 -25.29 16.94
CA GLU A 13 1.25 -25.51 18.40
C GLU A 13 2.45 -26.28 18.98
N VAL A 14 2.84 -27.36 18.32
CA VAL A 14 3.97 -28.22 18.77
C VAL A 14 5.29 -27.48 18.80
N VAL A 15 5.55 -26.60 17.85
CA VAL A 15 6.80 -25.82 17.81
C VAL A 15 6.73 -24.50 18.60
N GLY A 16 5.58 -24.24 19.29
CA GLY A 16 5.39 -23.01 20.07
C GLY A 16 5.31 -21.73 19.24
N LEU A 17 5.05 -21.83 17.94
CA LEU A 17 4.85 -20.69 17.07
C LEU A 17 3.48 -20.10 17.30
N THR A 18 3.46 -18.80 17.59
CA THR A 18 2.21 -18.02 17.72
C THR A 18 1.89 -17.32 16.41
N GLY A 19 0.60 -17.13 16.15
CA GLY A 19 0.12 -16.37 15.00
C GLY A 19 -0.58 -17.23 13.95
N ILE A 20 -0.72 -16.65 12.76
CA ILE A 20 -1.48 -17.22 11.66
C ILE A 20 -0.66 -18.27 10.90
N THR A 21 -1.27 -19.41 10.56
CA THR A 21 -0.60 -20.41 9.73
C THR A 21 -0.39 -19.92 8.30
N PRO A 22 0.62 -20.44 7.55
CA PRO A 22 0.83 -20.09 6.14
C PRO A 22 -0.41 -20.29 5.27
N TYR A 23 -1.20 -21.33 5.54
CA TYR A 23 -2.45 -21.57 4.83
C TYR A 23 -3.50 -20.49 5.08
N GLU A 24 -3.72 -20.12 6.34
CA GLU A 24 -4.67 -19.06 6.71
C GLU A 24 -4.23 -17.71 6.16
N LYS A 25 -2.93 -17.42 6.21
CA LYS A 25 -2.35 -16.23 5.62
C LYS A 25 -2.65 -16.15 4.13
N ALA A 26 -2.35 -17.21 3.38
CA ALA A 26 -2.58 -17.27 1.94
C ALA A 26 -4.08 -17.13 1.61
N LYS A 27 -4.92 -17.83 2.36
CA LYS A 27 -6.38 -17.78 2.18
C LYS A 27 -6.95 -16.37 2.41
N LEU A 28 -6.61 -15.73 3.51
CA LEU A 28 -7.07 -14.37 3.82
C LEU A 28 -6.64 -13.36 2.74
N TYR A 29 -5.39 -13.46 2.32
CA TYR A 29 -4.87 -12.56 1.28
C TYR A 29 -5.55 -12.81 -0.07
N PHE A 30 -5.73 -14.07 -0.45
CA PHE A 30 -6.42 -14.45 -1.69
C PHE A 30 -7.89 -13.99 -1.68
N ASP A 31 -8.61 -14.24 -0.58
CA ASP A 31 -10.01 -13.82 -0.44
C ASP A 31 -10.14 -12.29 -0.53
N ALA A 32 -9.19 -11.55 0.05
CA ALA A 32 -9.14 -10.09 -0.06
C ALA A 32 -8.97 -9.64 -1.51
N LEU A 33 -7.99 -10.19 -2.23
CA LEU A 33 -7.77 -9.86 -3.64
C LEU A 33 -8.94 -10.26 -4.53
N PHE A 34 -9.58 -11.39 -4.25
CA PHE A 34 -10.76 -11.83 -4.97
C PHE A 34 -11.93 -10.83 -4.81
N ASN A 35 -12.17 -10.37 -3.59
CA ASN A 35 -13.16 -9.33 -3.33
C ASN A 35 -12.86 -8.06 -4.15
N LEU A 36 -11.62 -7.61 -4.15
CA LEU A 36 -11.24 -6.38 -4.84
C LEU A 36 -11.34 -6.50 -6.37
N TYR A 37 -10.70 -7.51 -6.94
CA TYR A 37 -10.54 -7.60 -8.39
C TYR A 37 -11.72 -8.27 -9.11
N LYS A 38 -12.27 -9.33 -8.52
CA LYS A 38 -13.37 -10.08 -9.13
C LYS A 38 -14.73 -9.50 -8.78
N ASN A 39 -14.97 -9.27 -7.49
CA ASN A 39 -16.26 -8.81 -7.00
C ASN A 39 -16.41 -7.27 -7.04
N LYS A 40 -15.33 -6.52 -7.26
CA LYS A 40 -15.29 -5.07 -7.17
C LYS A 40 -15.77 -4.54 -5.81
N ASP A 41 -15.60 -5.35 -4.77
CA ASP A 41 -16.00 -5.04 -3.40
C ASP A 41 -14.84 -4.43 -2.62
N VAL A 42 -14.72 -3.12 -2.70
CA VAL A 42 -13.68 -2.35 -1.98
C VAL A 42 -13.85 -2.48 -0.47
N ASN A 43 -15.09 -2.44 0.04
CA ASN A 43 -15.33 -2.57 1.48
C ASN A 43 -14.94 -3.97 1.99
N GLY A 44 -15.29 -5.01 1.25
CA GLY A 44 -14.88 -6.39 1.56
C GLY A 44 -13.36 -6.55 1.54
N TYR A 45 -12.68 -5.92 0.59
CA TYR A 45 -11.22 -5.91 0.54
C TYR A 45 -10.60 -5.24 1.78
N VAL A 46 -11.04 -4.02 2.11
CA VAL A 46 -10.52 -3.27 3.27
C VAL A 46 -10.72 -4.09 4.55
N LYS A 47 -11.93 -4.61 4.77
CA LYS A 47 -12.24 -5.44 5.96
C LYS A 47 -11.37 -6.70 6.03
N ALA A 48 -11.19 -7.39 4.90
CA ALA A 48 -10.35 -8.59 4.84
C ALA A 48 -8.88 -8.27 5.12
N MET A 49 -8.35 -7.16 4.59
CA MET A 49 -6.98 -6.74 4.87
C MET A 49 -6.78 -6.29 6.31
N GLU A 50 -7.74 -5.61 6.92
CA GLU A 50 -7.68 -5.26 8.35
C GLU A 50 -7.68 -6.51 9.23
N THR A 51 -8.47 -7.52 8.88
CA THR A 51 -8.44 -8.83 9.55
C THR A 51 -7.08 -9.51 9.39
N TYR A 52 -6.51 -9.47 8.19
CA TYR A 52 -5.17 -9.98 7.91
C TYR A 52 -4.11 -9.28 8.78
N PHE A 53 -4.13 -7.96 8.81
CA PHE A 53 -3.18 -7.18 9.62
C PHE A 53 -3.33 -7.48 11.12
N GLY A 54 -4.54 -7.58 11.63
CA GLY A 54 -4.79 -7.93 13.03
C GLY A 54 -4.26 -9.32 13.40
N LYS A 55 -4.34 -10.29 12.49
CA LYS A 55 -3.82 -11.65 12.71
C LYS A 55 -2.31 -11.75 12.54
N MET A 56 -1.71 -10.92 11.72
CA MET A 56 -0.26 -10.91 11.47
C MET A 56 0.52 -10.16 12.56
N GLU A 57 -0.09 -9.13 13.17
CA GLU A 57 0.47 -8.31 14.25
C GLU A 57 1.97 -7.94 14.09
N SER A 58 2.83 -8.49 14.95
CA SER A 58 4.28 -8.22 14.95
C SER A 58 5.05 -8.78 13.75
N ASN A 59 4.42 -9.62 12.92
CA ASN A 59 5.04 -10.18 11.72
C ASN A 59 4.79 -9.36 10.46
N LEU A 60 4.13 -8.20 10.57
CA LEU A 60 3.89 -7.30 9.45
C LEU A 60 5.17 -6.56 9.05
N ARG A 61 5.37 -6.47 7.73
CA ARG A 61 6.46 -5.71 7.11
C ARG A 61 5.90 -4.54 6.31
N SER A 62 6.77 -3.57 5.98
CA SER A 62 6.44 -2.45 5.10
C SER A 62 5.72 -2.90 3.83
N ALA A 63 6.24 -3.96 3.20
CA ALA A 63 5.66 -4.50 1.96
C ALA A 63 4.22 -5.02 2.12
N ASP A 64 3.80 -5.49 3.29
CA ASP A 64 2.43 -5.95 3.51
C ASP A 64 1.45 -4.78 3.44
N TYR A 65 1.76 -3.68 4.12
CA TYR A 65 0.98 -2.44 4.06
C TYR A 65 1.06 -1.76 2.69
N GLY A 66 2.27 -1.71 2.10
CA GLY A 66 2.51 -1.07 0.81
C GLY A 66 1.74 -1.75 -0.32
N LYS A 67 1.77 -3.08 -0.40
CA LYS A 67 1.00 -3.85 -1.38
C LYS A 67 -0.51 -3.70 -1.18
N ALA A 68 -0.97 -3.68 0.06
CA ALA A 68 -2.38 -3.48 0.34
C ALA A 68 -2.87 -2.11 -0.12
N ALA A 69 -2.13 -1.05 0.16
CA ALA A 69 -2.43 0.30 -0.29
C ALA A 69 -2.38 0.40 -1.82
N GLN A 70 -1.36 -0.16 -2.45
CA GLN A 70 -1.20 -0.15 -3.90
C GLN A 70 -2.33 -0.90 -4.61
N ASN A 71 -2.70 -2.07 -4.13
CA ASN A 71 -3.82 -2.84 -4.69
C ASN A 71 -5.14 -2.05 -4.61
N LEU A 72 -5.41 -1.44 -3.47
CA LEU A 72 -6.60 -0.61 -3.27
C LEU A 72 -6.62 0.56 -4.24
N TYR A 73 -5.52 1.31 -4.33
CA TYR A 73 -5.39 2.46 -5.20
C TYR A 73 -5.52 2.09 -6.68
N MET A 74 -4.84 1.03 -7.13
CA MET A 74 -4.82 0.62 -8.55
C MET A 74 -6.15 -0.03 -9.00
N ALA A 75 -6.76 -0.86 -8.17
CA ALA A 75 -7.95 -1.61 -8.57
C ALA A 75 -9.21 -0.75 -8.62
N ALA A 76 -9.32 0.24 -7.76
CA ALA A 76 -10.47 1.11 -7.68
C ALA A 76 -10.23 2.47 -8.38
N GLY A 77 -8.97 2.87 -8.58
CA GLY A 77 -8.59 4.05 -9.34
C GLY A 77 -9.40 5.29 -8.98
N LYS A 78 -9.85 6.02 -10.01
CA LYS A 78 -10.67 7.23 -9.84
C LYS A 78 -12.06 7.01 -9.20
N SER A 79 -12.47 5.76 -9.03
CA SER A 79 -13.76 5.42 -8.40
C SER A 79 -13.68 5.25 -6.88
N LEU A 80 -12.51 5.38 -6.28
CA LEU A 80 -12.36 5.35 -4.84
C LEU A 80 -13.13 6.48 -4.16
N LYS A 81 -13.86 6.12 -3.12
CA LYS A 81 -14.50 7.11 -2.24
C LYS A 81 -13.45 7.76 -1.34
N ALA A 82 -13.77 8.94 -0.80
CA ALA A 82 -12.87 9.67 0.09
C ALA A 82 -12.33 8.79 1.23
N LYS A 83 -13.21 8.05 1.91
CA LYS A 83 -12.82 7.12 2.98
C LYS A 83 -11.81 6.05 2.56
N ASP A 84 -11.87 5.60 1.31
CA ASP A 84 -10.99 4.55 0.80
C ASP A 84 -9.60 5.13 0.44
N HIS A 85 -9.56 6.38 -0.04
CA HIS A 85 -8.31 7.13 -0.16
C HIS A 85 -7.62 7.34 1.19
N GLU A 86 -8.39 7.65 2.25
CA GLU A 86 -7.85 7.77 3.61
C GLU A 86 -7.26 6.45 4.12
N VAL A 87 -7.89 5.32 3.82
CA VAL A 87 -7.35 3.99 4.14
C VAL A 87 -6.06 3.72 3.36
N ALA A 88 -6.04 4.00 2.07
CA ALA A 88 -4.83 3.83 1.24
C ALA A 88 -3.67 4.69 1.76
N ILE A 89 -3.92 5.95 2.12
CA ILE A 89 -2.93 6.85 2.74
C ILE A 89 -2.41 6.23 4.03
N LYS A 90 -3.29 5.84 4.95
CA LYS A 90 -2.91 5.24 6.25
C LYS A 90 -2.01 4.02 6.09
N TRP A 91 -2.34 3.12 5.18
CA TRP A 91 -1.52 1.93 4.92
C TRP A 91 -0.19 2.29 4.24
N ALA A 92 -0.20 3.22 3.30
CA ALA A 92 1.03 3.68 2.66
C ALA A 92 1.96 4.41 3.63
N GLU A 93 1.44 5.21 4.56
CA GLU A 93 2.23 5.86 5.61
C GLU A 93 2.85 4.82 6.56
N LYS A 94 2.12 3.76 6.91
CA LYS A 94 2.68 2.64 7.71
C LYS A 94 3.80 1.91 6.96
N ALA A 95 3.63 1.71 5.65
CA ALA A 95 4.68 1.14 4.82
C ALA A 95 5.91 2.04 4.79
N LEU A 96 5.71 3.33 4.55
CA LEU A 96 6.78 4.33 4.46
C LEU A 96 7.59 4.44 5.76
N ALA A 97 6.93 4.33 6.92
CA ALA A 97 7.57 4.40 8.23
C ALA A 97 8.55 3.24 8.51
N GLN A 98 8.44 2.13 7.80
CA GLN A 98 9.24 0.91 7.98
C GLN A 98 10.13 0.60 6.77
N GLU A 99 10.00 1.37 5.68
CA GLU A 99 10.67 1.09 4.41
C GLU A 99 11.98 1.85 4.29
N ASP A 100 13.06 1.14 3.97
CA ASP A 100 14.38 1.71 3.75
C ASP A 100 14.76 1.79 2.26
N ALA A 101 14.16 0.95 1.42
CA ALA A 101 14.43 0.93 -0.01
C ALA A 101 13.90 2.21 -0.69
N VAL A 102 14.82 3.01 -1.23
CA VAL A 102 14.52 4.35 -1.76
C VAL A 102 13.43 4.32 -2.83
N MET A 103 13.48 3.35 -3.76
CA MET A 103 12.46 3.22 -4.81
C MET A 103 11.05 3.00 -4.25
N ASP A 104 10.94 2.15 -3.25
CA ASP A 104 9.64 1.86 -2.62
C ASP A 104 9.15 3.07 -1.81
N ARG A 105 10.04 3.76 -1.12
CA ARG A 105 9.72 5.01 -0.42
C ARG A 105 9.17 6.07 -1.38
N VAL A 106 9.84 6.28 -2.52
CA VAL A 106 9.37 7.21 -3.56
C VAL A 106 7.97 6.81 -4.06
N ASN A 107 7.76 5.53 -4.35
CA ASN A 107 6.47 5.03 -4.81
C ASN A 107 5.35 5.25 -3.79
N TYR A 108 5.61 5.00 -2.50
CA TYR A 108 4.63 5.25 -1.43
C TYR A 108 4.32 6.74 -1.27
N MET A 109 5.33 7.60 -1.30
CA MET A 109 5.12 9.06 -1.23
C MET A 109 4.30 9.59 -2.41
N VAL A 110 4.57 9.12 -3.64
CA VAL A 110 3.80 9.48 -4.84
C VAL A 110 2.36 9.03 -4.70
N MET A 111 2.11 7.79 -4.25
CA MET A 111 0.78 7.25 -4.06
C MET A 111 -0.03 8.03 -3.02
N ILE A 112 0.61 8.41 -1.91
CA ILE A 112 -0.01 9.27 -0.88
C ILE A 112 -0.36 10.64 -1.47
N GLY A 113 0.56 11.24 -2.21
CA GLY A 113 0.33 12.50 -2.91
C GLY A 113 -0.85 12.44 -3.89
N ASP A 114 -0.92 11.37 -4.68
CA ASP A 114 -2.02 11.12 -5.60
C ASP A 114 -3.37 11.00 -4.86
N SER A 115 -3.40 10.29 -3.74
CA SER A 115 -4.61 10.15 -2.93
C SER A 115 -5.06 11.47 -2.32
N TYR A 116 -4.13 12.29 -1.81
CA TYR A 116 -4.46 13.64 -1.34
C TYR A 116 -4.95 14.55 -2.46
N ARG A 117 -4.41 14.43 -3.68
CA ARG A 117 -4.92 15.16 -4.84
C ARG A 117 -6.37 14.77 -5.14
N GLU A 118 -6.71 13.48 -5.13
CA GLU A 118 -8.10 13.02 -5.33
C GLU A 118 -9.04 13.51 -4.21
N LEU A 119 -8.55 13.65 -2.99
CA LEU A 119 -9.25 14.28 -1.87
C LEU A 119 -9.31 15.82 -1.96
N LYS A 120 -8.76 16.41 -3.02
CA LYS A 120 -8.64 17.86 -3.23
C LYS A 120 -7.82 18.57 -2.13
N ASN A 121 -7.00 17.84 -1.40
CA ASN A 121 -6.05 18.41 -0.47
C ASN A 121 -4.70 18.66 -1.19
N TYR A 122 -4.69 19.69 -2.00
CA TYR A 122 -3.56 19.99 -2.88
C TYR A 122 -2.28 20.37 -2.12
N GLY A 123 -2.43 21.00 -0.95
CA GLY A 123 -1.30 21.33 -0.08
C GLY A 123 -0.56 20.07 0.37
N LYS A 124 -1.29 19.07 0.88
CA LYS A 124 -0.71 17.77 1.26
C LYS A 124 -0.17 17.01 0.06
N ALA A 125 -0.87 17.02 -1.06
CA ALA A 125 -0.39 16.39 -2.29
C ALA A 125 0.96 16.97 -2.71
N ARG A 126 1.11 18.30 -2.69
CA ARG A 126 2.36 19.00 -3.00
C ARG A 126 3.48 18.63 -2.04
N GLU A 127 3.18 18.56 -0.74
CA GLU A 127 4.14 18.17 0.29
C GLU A 127 4.73 16.78 -0.02
N TYR A 128 3.89 15.78 -0.25
CA TYR A 128 4.34 14.42 -0.54
C TYR A 128 5.07 14.29 -1.88
N TYR A 129 4.64 15.00 -2.92
CA TYR A 129 5.39 15.02 -4.19
C TYR A 129 6.77 15.66 -4.05
N ASN A 130 6.89 16.73 -3.26
CA ASN A 130 8.20 17.35 -3.01
C ASN A 130 9.11 16.42 -2.19
N GLN A 131 8.55 15.72 -1.18
CA GLN A 131 9.29 14.70 -0.43
C GLN A 131 9.74 13.56 -1.33
N ALA A 132 8.86 13.07 -2.20
CA ALA A 132 9.20 12.03 -3.17
C ALA A 132 10.33 12.48 -4.11
N PHE A 133 10.28 13.72 -4.59
CA PHE A 133 11.34 14.29 -5.42
C PHE A 133 12.68 14.34 -4.68
N ALA A 134 12.68 14.84 -3.44
CA ALA A 134 13.88 14.88 -2.62
C ALA A 134 14.44 13.47 -2.34
N GLU A 135 13.58 12.49 -2.10
CA GLU A 135 13.98 11.09 -1.88
C GLU A 135 14.66 10.49 -3.13
N THR A 136 14.28 10.90 -4.35
CA THR A 136 14.96 10.44 -5.59
C THR A 136 16.44 10.81 -5.65
N LEU A 137 16.86 11.87 -4.95
CA LEU A 137 18.26 12.27 -4.89
C LEU A 137 19.17 11.25 -4.19
N ARG A 138 18.57 10.32 -3.42
CA ARG A 138 19.26 9.21 -2.76
C ARG A 138 19.49 8.00 -3.69
N LEU A 139 18.98 8.02 -4.91
CA LEU A 139 19.19 6.96 -5.91
C LEU A 139 20.59 7.10 -6.52
N GLU A 140 21.57 6.52 -5.85
CA GLU A 140 22.96 6.52 -6.32
C GLU A 140 23.13 5.52 -7.47
N ASN A 141 23.88 5.91 -8.49
CA ASN A 141 24.19 5.08 -9.68
C ASN A 141 22.95 4.57 -10.46
N MET A 142 21.83 5.27 -10.35
CA MET A 142 20.59 4.96 -11.02
C MET A 142 20.06 6.17 -11.81
N GLU A 143 20.90 6.76 -12.65
CA GLU A 143 20.59 8.03 -13.34
C GLU A 143 19.30 7.98 -14.15
N MET A 144 19.07 6.91 -14.92
CA MET A 144 17.89 6.79 -15.75
C MET A 144 16.60 6.61 -14.92
N PRO A 145 16.50 5.69 -13.96
CA PRO A 145 15.36 5.59 -13.05
C PRO A 145 15.11 6.89 -12.27
N GLN A 146 16.16 7.54 -11.78
CA GLN A 146 16.07 8.82 -11.10
C GLN A 146 15.44 9.89 -11.98
N ALA A 147 15.93 10.06 -13.20
CA ALA A 147 15.42 11.06 -14.15
C ALA A 147 13.94 10.81 -14.51
N MET A 148 13.57 9.55 -14.73
CA MET A 148 12.18 9.16 -15.02
C MET A 148 11.24 9.49 -13.87
N LEU A 149 11.62 9.14 -12.64
CA LEU A 149 10.83 9.43 -11.44
C LEU A 149 10.68 10.93 -11.20
N GLN A 150 11.78 11.67 -11.33
CA GLN A 150 11.76 13.13 -11.19
C GLN A 150 10.89 13.79 -12.26
N GLY A 151 10.93 13.32 -13.50
CA GLY A 151 10.07 13.80 -14.59
C GLY A 151 8.59 13.58 -14.29
N ALA A 152 8.23 12.36 -13.84
CA ALA A 152 6.87 12.03 -13.47
C ALA A 152 6.35 12.87 -12.29
N ILE A 153 7.18 13.06 -11.26
CA ILE A 153 6.82 13.89 -10.09
C ILE A 153 6.64 15.36 -10.48
N LYS A 154 7.53 15.91 -11.32
CA LYS A 154 7.40 17.30 -11.84
C LYS A 154 6.09 17.49 -12.60
N GLN A 155 5.70 16.53 -13.42
CA GLN A 155 4.42 16.56 -14.13
C GLN A 155 3.22 16.58 -13.16
N LYS A 156 3.28 15.81 -12.08
CA LYS A 156 2.24 15.81 -11.04
C LYS A 156 2.16 17.15 -10.32
N LEU A 157 3.30 17.75 -9.98
CA LEU A 157 3.36 19.09 -9.38
C LEU A 157 2.77 20.16 -10.31
N SER A 158 3.11 20.15 -11.59
CA SER A 158 2.54 21.07 -12.58
C SER A 158 1.02 20.89 -12.72
N THR A 159 0.53 19.65 -12.63
CA THR A 159 -0.91 19.37 -12.64
C THR A 159 -1.61 19.98 -11.43
N LEU A 160 -1.00 19.95 -10.23
CA LEU A 160 -1.57 20.61 -9.05
C LEU A 160 -1.72 22.11 -9.24
N GLU A 161 -0.75 22.77 -9.83
CA GLU A 161 -0.81 24.22 -10.11
C GLU A 161 -1.99 24.61 -11.01
N LEU A 162 -2.41 23.69 -11.90
CA LEU A 162 -3.58 23.89 -12.75
C LEU A 162 -4.90 23.65 -12.00
N LEU A 163 -4.91 22.74 -11.02
CA LEU A 163 -6.09 22.39 -10.25
C LEU A 163 -6.40 23.40 -9.13
N GLU A 164 -5.40 24.17 -8.71
CA GLU A 164 -5.54 25.20 -7.66
C GLU A 164 -6.05 26.54 -8.21
N LYS A 165 -6.08 26.73 -9.53
CA LYS A 165 -6.62 27.93 -10.21
C LYS A 165 -8.12 27.82 -10.41
#